data_2cc2297467b2cda46ee1492cb0736b9d
#
_entry.id   2cc2297467b2cda46ee1492cb0736b9d
#
_cell.length_a   1.000
_cell.length_b   1.000
_cell.length_c   1.000
_cell.angle_alpha   90.00
_cell.angle_beta   90.00
_cell.angle_gamma   90.00
#
_symmetry.space_group_name_H-M   'P 1'
#
loop_
_entity.id
_entity.type
_entity.pdbx_description
1 polymer ?
#
loop_
_entity_poly.entity_id
_entity_poly.type
_entity_poly.pdbx_seq_one_letter_code
_entity_poly.pdbx_strand_id
1 'polypeptide(L)'
;PSIEQVAKLAKVNALENVRLINTDARLLLSLVGSNLVNRVFLHFPVPWDKAEHRRVVSSAFALECERILKLGGKFELRSDSKEYCDFSLSKFLEPTNSKIEAFKNRNLEVTSKYEDRWRRQDKDIYDVIYTCEVESGESVLTGDFSFKEKTSVKNIIKNFKNFIIKKEDHFLHFEEIYTIKEGEILLKVAFGAFNKPEQCFIWSP
;
A
#
# COMPACT_ATOMS: atom_id res chain seq x y z
N PRO A 1 13.14 10.98 -2.18
CA PRO A 1 13.21 12.38 -1.68
C PRO A 1 12.11 12.73 -0.66
N SER A 2 10.81 12.36 -0.89
CA SER A 2 9.72 12.75 0.03
C SER A 2 9.82 12.05 1.38
N ILE A 3 10.07 10.76 1.41
CA ILE A 3 10.20 9.99 2.66
C ILE A 3 11.37 10.45 3.51
N GLU A 4 12.47 10.84 2.90
CA GLU A 4 13.65 11.39 3.59
C GLU A 4 13.33 12.74 4.26
N GLN A 5 12.54 13.59 3.60
CA GLN A 5 12.09 14.86 4.18
C GLN A 5 11.19 14.61 5.40
N VAL A 6 10.26 13.65 5.31
CA VAL A 6 9.40 13.28 6.44
C VAL A 6 10.23 12.69 7.57
N ALA A 7 11.21 11.82 7.27
CA ALA A 7 12.13 11.28 8.27
C ALA A 7 12.91 12.37 9.00
N LYS A 8 13.43 13.35 8.24
CA LYS A 8 14.13 14.50 8.83
C LYS A 8 13.22 15.33 9.74
N LEU A 9 11.99 15.62 9.30
CA LEU A 9 11.02 16.36 10.10
C LEU A 9 10.61 15.60 11.37
N ALA A 10 10.36 14.30 11.26
CA ALA A 10 10.05 13.47 12.43
C ALA A 10 11.18 13.50 13.45
N LYS A 11 12.43 13.39 13.01
CA LYS A 11 13.62 13.46 13.88
C LYS A 11 13.77 14.83 14.53
N VAL A 12 13.64 15.93 13.77
CA VAL A 12 13.77 17.30 14.28
C VAL A 12 12.70 17.61 15.33
N ASN A 13 11.49 17.08 15.14
CA ASN A 13 10.38 17.30 16.10
C ASN A 13 10.28 16.20 17.16
N ALA A 14 11.27 15.30 17.28
CA ALA A 14 11.32 14.20 18.25
C ALA A 14 10.03 13.34 18.26
N LEU A 15 9.47 13.05 17.06
CA LEU A 15 8.25 12.24 16.95
C LEU A 15 8.60 10.76 17.04
N GLU A 16 8.15 10.10 18.10
CA GLU A 16 8.40 8.67 18.36
C GLU A 16 7.32 7.74 17.81
N ASN A 17 6.15 8.28 17.48
CA ASN A 17 4.99 7.54 17.00
C ASN A 17 4.89 7.47 15.47
N VAL A 18 5.95 7.85 14.74
CA VAL A 18 6.00 7.79 13.28
C VAL A 18 6.78 6.56 12.83
N ARG A 19 6.26 5.85 11.85
CA ARG A 19 6.96 4.75 11.14
C ARG A 19 6.93 5.05 9.66
N LEU A 20 8.07 4.93 8.99
CA LEU A 20 8.24 5.24 7.57
C LEU A 20 8.65 3.98 6.83
N ILE A 21 7.90 3.63 5.81
CA ILE A 21 8.14 2.46 4.97
C ILE A 21 8.19 2.92 3.53
N ASN A 22 9.29 2.64 2.84
CA ASN A 22 9.45 2.95 1.42
C ASN A 22 9.10 1.72 0.58
N THR A 23 7.83 1.57 0.26
CA THR A 23 7.31 0.46 -0.56
C THR A 23 6.07 0.88 -1.33
N ASP A 24 5.59 0.03 -2.23
CA ASP A 24 4.27 0.20 -2.85
C ASP A 24 3.19 0.03 -1.77
N ALA A 25 2.27 1.00 -1.70
CA ALA A 25 1.20 0.99 -0.69
C ALA A 25 0.32 -0.27 -0.79
N ARG A 26 0.10 -0.79 -1.99
CA ARG A 26 -0.69 -2.01 -2.23
C ARG A 26 -0.05 -3.23 -1.58
N LEU A 27 1.29 -3.31 -1.64
CA LEU A 27 2.06 -4.37 -0.98
C LEU A 27 2.07 -4.19 0.53
N LEU A 28 2.17 -2.95 1.00
CA LEU A 28 2.16 -2.68 2.44
C LEU A 28 0.85 -3.15 3.09
N LEU A 29 -0.30 -2.89 2.47
CA LEU A 29 -1.59 -3.30 3.03
C LEU A 29 -1.68 -4.80 3.25
N SER A 30 -1.17 -5.62 2.32
CA SER A 30 -1.18 -7.09 2.46
C SER A 30 -0.35 -7.61 3.65
N LEU A 31 0.60 -6.80 4.15
CA LEU A 31 1.43 -7.14 5.32
C LEU A 31 0.83 -6.66 6.65
N VAL A 32 -0.21 -5.83 6.61
CA VAL A 32 -0.91 -5.35 7.80
C VAL A 32 -1.95 -6.38 8.24
N GLY A 33 -1.99 -6.70 9.52
CA GLY A 33 -3.02 -7.61 10.06
C GLY A 33 -4.44 -7.05 9.93
N SER A 34 -5.44 -7.95 9.96
CA SER A 34 -6.85 -7.58 9.87
C SER A 34 -7.31 -6.78 11.08
N ASN A 35 -8.24 -5.84 10.87
CA ASN A 35 -8.90 -5.05 11.90
C ASN A 35 -7.93 -4.25 12.83
N LEU A 36 -6.80 -3.77 12.32
CA LEU A 36 -5.79 -3.07 13.10
C LEU A 36 -5.78 -1.56 12.89
N VAL A 37 -6.21 -1.08 11.73
CA VAL A 37 -6.03 0.32 11.31
C VAL A 37 -7.30 1.13 11.54
N ASN A 38 -7.16 2.32 12.13
CA ASN A 38 -8.29 3.23 12.31
C ASN A 38 -8.56 4.10 11.07
N ARG A 39 -7.49 4.51 10.37
CA ARG A 39 -7.61 5.37 9.19
C ARG A 39 -6.53 5.09 8.17
N VAL A 40 -6.90 5.12 6.90
CA VAL A 40 -6.02 5.11 5.74
C VAL A 40 -6.24 6.39 4.96
N PHE A 41 -5.19 7.16 4.70
CA PHE A 41 -5.26 8.39 3.91
C PHE A 41 -4.53 8.21 2.59
N LEU A 42 -5.19 8.57 1.49
CA LEU A 42 -4.62 8.67 0.16
C LEU A 42 -4.88 10.07 -0.38
N HIS A 43 -3.95 11.00 -0.11
CA HIS A 43 -4.13 12.39 -0.46
C HIS A 43 -3.29 12.78 -1.68
N PHE A 44 -3.95 13.34 -2.69
CA PHE A 44 -3.37 13.83 -3.92
C PHE A 44 -2.45 12.82 -4.62
N PRO A 45 -2.93 11.57 -4.81
CA PRO A 45 -2.21 10.59 -5.62
C PRO A 45 -2.14 11.05 -7.08
N VAL A 46 -1.18 10.51 -7.83
CA VAL A 46 -1.12 10.75 -9.28
C VAL A 46 -2.37 10.14 -9.93
N PRO A 47 -3.17 10.92 -10.68
CA PRO A 47 -4.48 10.47 -11.15
C PRO A 47 -4.41 9.47 -12.31
N TRP A 48 -3.28 9.38 -13.04
CA TRP A 48 -3.06 8.44 -14.14
C TRP A 48 -4.20 8.38 -15.16
N ASP A 49 -4.67 9.56 -15.65
CA ASP A 49 -5.85 9.68 -16.52
C ASP A 49 -5.78 8.81 -17.79
N LYS A 50 -4.57 8.57 -18.31
CA LYS A 50 -4.34 7.71 -19.49
C LYS A 50 -3.88 6.29 -19.16
N ALA A 51 -3.80 5.92 -17.88
CA ALA A 51 -3.24 4.65 -17.44
C ALA A 51 -3.85 4.21 -16.11
N GLU A 52 -5.15 4.00 -16.07
CA GLU A 52 -5.93 3.67 -14.86
C GLU A 52 -5.39 2.47 -14.09
N HIS A 53 -4.81 1.49 -14.78
CA HIS A 53 -4.17 0.32 -14.17
C HIS A 53 -2.99 0.67 -13.24
N ARG A 54 -2.46 1.91 -13.32
CA ARG A 54 -1.41 2.42 -12.43
C ARG A 54 -1.96 3.08 -11.17
N ARG A 55 -3.26 3.33 -11.09
CA ARG A 55 -3.89 3.90 -9.90
C ARG A 55 -3.69 2.99 -8.70
N VAL A 56 -3.49 3.59 -7.54
CA VAL A 56 -3.35 2.84 -6.28
C VAL A 56 -4.66 2.13 -5.96
N VAL A 57 -5.78 2.83 -6.12
CA VAL A 57 -7.11 2.26 -5.87
C VAL A 57 -7.48 1.27 -6.96
N SER A 58 -7.90 0.10 -6.53
CA SER A 58 -8.48 -0.98 -7.33
C SER A 58 -9.48 -1.74 -6.46
N SER A 59 -10.26 -2.66 -7.02
CA SER A 59 -11.16 -3.51 -6.21
C SER A 59 -10.37 -4.35 -5.19
N ALA A 60 -9.18 -4.86 -5.57
CA ALA A 60 -8.29 -5.55 -4.63
C ALA A 60 -7.79 -4.64 -3.50
N PHE A 61 -7.43 -3.38 -3.81
CA PHE A 61 -7.05 -2.40 -2.81
C PHE A 61 -8.22 -2.07 -1.86
N ALA A 62 -9.44 -1.96 -2.38
CA ALA A 62 -10.64 -1.72 -1.57
C ALA A 62 -10.90 -2.86 -0.58
N LEU A 63 -10.80 -4.11 -1.03
CA LEU A 63 -10.91 -5.30 -0.17
C LEU A 63 -9.81 -5.33 0.91
N GLU A 64 -8.57 -5.01 0.57
CA GLU A 64 -7.48 -4.92 1.55
C GLU A 64 -7.72 -3.79 2.55
N CYS A 65 -8.24 -2.64 2.13
CA CYS A 65 -8.65 -1.57 3.05
C CYS A 65 -9.75 -2.04 4.01
N GLU A 66 -10.78 -2.73 3.51
CA GLU A 66 -11.83 -3.31 4.35
C GLU A 66 -11.25 -4.30 5.36
N ARG A 67 -10.36 -5.19 4.92
CA ARG A 67 -9.73 -6.20 5.78
C ARG A 67 -8.91 -5.59 6.93
N ILE A 68 -8.09 -4.58 6.65
CA ILE A 68 -7.19 -4.01 7.67
C ILE A 68 -7.86 -2.99 8.58
N LEU A 69 -8.95 -2.35 8.13
CA LEU A 69 -9.66 -1.35 8.91
C LEU A 69 -10.43 -2.00 10.06
N LYS A 70 -10.43 -1.33 11.21
CA LYS A 70 -11.31 -1.67 12.31
C LYS A 70 -12.75 -1.33 11.97
N LEU A 71 -13.69 -1.94 12.66
CA LEU A 71 -15.10 -1.51 12.61
C LEU A 71 -15.20 0.01 12.90
N GLY A 72 -15.85 0.75 12.01
CA GLY A 72 -15.91 2.21 12.04
C GLY A 72 -14.65 2.92 11.54
N GLY A 73 -13.59 2.17 11.18
CA GLY A 73 -12.39 2.72 10.56
C GLY A 73 -12.66 3.28 9.17
N LYS A 74 -11.81 4.19 8.69
CA LYS A 74 -12.07 4.93 7.44
C LYS A 74 -10.89 4.90 6.48
N PHE A 75 -11.21 4.75 5.19
CA PHE A 75 -10.33 5.16 4.11
C PHE A 75 -10.79 6.53 3.58
N GLU A 76 -9.84 7.44 3.38
CA GLU A 76 -10.11 8.79 2.87
C GLU A 76 -9.22 9.08 1.66
N LEU A 77 -9.82 9.13 0.47
CA LEU A 77 -9.19 9.68 -0.74
C LEU A 77 -9.50 11.17 -0.82
N ARG A 78 -8.50 11.99 -1.12
CA ARG A 78 -8.64 13.42 -1.41
C ARG A 78 -7.83 13.77 -2.65
N SER A 79 -8.46 14.40 -3.65
CA SER A 79 -7.82 14.70 -4.93
C SER A 79 -8.46 15.91 -5.62
N ASP A 80 -7.69 16.56 -6.52
CA ASP A 80 -8.16 17.54 -7.48
C ASP A 80 -8.69 16.91 -8.78
N SER A 81 -8.59 15.57 -8.91
CA SER A 81 -9.14 14.82 -10.04
C SER A 81 -10.50 14.22 -9.68
N LYS A 82 -11.57 14.78 -10.27
CA LYS A 82 -12.91 14.21 -10.14
C LYS A 82 -12.98 12.79 -10.68
N GLU A 83 -12.36 12.55 -11.85
CA GLU A 83 -12.34 11.24 -12.49
C GLU A 83 -11.71 10.16 -11.61
N TYR A 84 -10.63 10.50 -10.88
CA TYR A 84 -10.05 9.54 -9.95
C TYR A 84 -10.94 9.28 -8.75
N CYS A 85 -11.66 10.29 -8.26
CA CYS A 85 -12.61 10.11 -7.17
C CYS A 85 -13.82 9.25 -7.61
N ASP A 86 -14.38 9.51 -8.79
CA ASP A 86 -15.48 8.70 -9.35
C ASP A 86 -15.05 7.24 -9.59
N PHE A 87 -13.86 7.04 -10.14
CA PHE A 87 -13.27 5.71 -10.30
C PHE A 87 -13.10 5.01 -8.95
N SER A 88 -12.55 5.69 -7.96
CA SER A 88 -12.33 5.12 -6.63
C SER A 88 -13.64 4.76 -5.94
N LEU A 89 -14.66 5.62 -6.08
CA LEU A 89 -16.00 5.35 -5.59
C LEU A 89 -16.54 4.03 -6.17
N SER A 90 -16.43 3.82 -7.49
CA SER A 90 -16.88 2.57 -8.13
C SER A 90 -16.13 1.34 -7.58
N LYS A 91 -14.81 1.47 -7.36
CA LYS A 91 -13.97 0.36 -6.89
C LYS A 91 -14.26 -0.05 -5.44
N PHE A 92 -14.74 0.84 -4.62
CA PHE A 92 -15.22 0.51 -3.28
C PHE A 92 -16.68 0.01 -3.27
N LEU A 93 -17.55 0.51 -4.12
CA LEU A 93 -18.95 0.07 -4.20
C LEU A 93 -19.10 -1.39 -4.69
N GLU A 94 -18.23 -1.84 -5.60
CA GLU A 94 -18.31 -3.18 -6.18
C GLU A 94 -18.12 -4.31 -5.14
N PRO A 95 -17.03 -4.29 -4.32
CA PRO A 95 -16.69 -5.41 -3.45
C PRO A 95 -17.19 -5.26 -2.01
N THR A 96 -17.68 -4.08 -1.60
CA THR A 96 -17.98 -3.80 -0.20
C THR A 96 -19.45 -3.42 0.00
N ASN A 97 -19.99 -3.74 1.17
CA ASN A 97 -21.34 -3.36 1.57
C ASN A 97 -21.37 -2.16 2.53
N SER A 98 -20.28 -1.43 2.60
CA SER A 98 -20.07 -0.42 3.63
C SER A 98 -20.46 0.98 3.16
N LYS A 99 -20.58 1.90 4.10
CA LYS A 99 -20.97 3.28 3.85
C LYS A 99 -19.88 4.04 3.10
N ILE A 100 -20.27 4.70 2.00
CA ILE A 100 -19.40 5.59 1.23
C ILE A 100 -20.03 6.97 1.13
N GLU A 101 -19.23 7.99 1.37
CA GLU A 101 -19.60 9.40 1.29
C GLU A 101 -18.67 10.12 0.32
N ALA A 102 -19.21 10.98 -0.52
CA ALA A 102 -18.45 11.82 -1.43
C ALA A 102 -18.71 13.30 -1.15
N PHE A 103 -17.66 14.10 -1.15
CA PHE A 103 -17.76 15.53 -0.89
C PHE A 103 -16.99 16.33 -1.95
N LYS A 104 -17.41 17.56 -2.13
CA LYS A 104 -16.70 18.56 -2.93
C LYS A 104 -16.33 19.74 -2.03
N ASN A 105 -15.07 20.17 -2.10
CA ASN A 105 -14.56 21.35 -1.40
C ASN A 105 -14.79 21.32 0.13
N ARG A 106 -14.70 20.15 0.75
CA ARG A 106 -14.78 20.01 2.20
C ARG A 106 -13.63 20.77 2.86
N ASN A 107 -13.93 21.60 3.84
CA ASN A 107 -12.92 22.28 4.64
C ASN A 107 -12.32 21.32 5.68
N LEU A 108 -10.99 21.32 5.77
CA LEU A 108 -10.23 20.63 6.79
C LEU A 108 -9.49 21.65 7.66
N GLU A 109 -9.34 21.35 8.93
CA GLU A 109 -8.54 22.17 9.87
C GLU A 109 -7.06 22.19 9.48
N VAL A 110 -6.56 21.07 8.97
CA VAL A 110 -5.17 20.92 8.50
C VAL A 110 -5.18 20.60 7.03
N THR A 111 -4.49 21.43 6.24
CA THR A 111 -4.36 21.27 4.80
C THR A 111 -2.96 20.82 4.42
N SER A 112 -2.82 20.20 3.27
CA SER A 112 -1.52 19.87 2.69
C SER A 112 -1.04 21.00 1.78
N LYS A 113 0.28 21.09 1.54
CA LYS A 113 0.85 22.04 0.56
C LYS A 113 0.26 21.88 -0.85
N TYR A 114 -0.22 20.68 -1.20
CA TYR A 114 -0.88 20.42 -2.48
C TYR A 114 -2.27 21.03 -2.51
N GLU A 115 -3.04 20.86 -1.44
CA GLU A 115 -4.36 21.48 -1.30
C GLU A 115 -4.26 22.99 -1.37
N ASP A 116 -3.35 23.60 -0.62
CA ASP A 116 -3.12 25.06 -0.65
C ASP A 116 -2.72 25.55 -2.05
N ARG A 117 -1.96 24.76 -2.80
CA ARG A 117 -1.62 25.06 -4.19
C ARG A 117 -2.84 25.03 -5.09
N TRP A 118 -3.67 23.99 -4.98
CA TRP A 118 -4.84 23.82 -5.83
C TRP A 118 -5.94 24.84 -5.51
N ARG A 119 -6.14 25.16 -4.23
CA ARG A 119 -7.06 26.25 -3.81
C ARG A 119 -6.65 27.61 -4.38
N ARG A 120 -5.35 27.93 -4.42
CA ARG A 120 -4.84 29.15 -5.07
C ARG A 120 -5.03 29.18 -6.59
N GLN A 121 -5.31 28.06 -7.21
CA GLN A 121 -5.59 27.92 -8.64
C GLN A 121 -7.10 27.73 -8.91
N ASP A 122 -7.95 28.00 -7.92
CA ASP A 122 -9.42 27.84 -7.98
C ASP A 122 -9.88 26.45 -8.45
N LYS A 123 -9.06 25.42 -8.15
CA LYS A 123 -9.42 24.04 -8.45
C LYS A 123 -10.32 23.47 -7.38
N ASP A 124 -11.32 22.74 -7.81
CA ASP A 124 -12.16 21.94 -6.95
C ASP A 124 -11.36 20.77 -6.33
N ILE A 125 -11.71 20.44 -5.11
CA ILE A 125 -11.15 19.30 -4.37
C ILE A 125 -12.28 18.36 -4.01
N TYR A 126 -12.06 17.08 -4.29
CA TYR A 126 -13.04 16.01 -4.10
C TYR A 126 -12.55 15.05 -3.03
N ASP A 127 -13.47 14.56 -2.20
CA ASP A 127 -13.21 13.53 -1.20
C ASP A 127 -14.10 12.32 -1.44
N VAL A 128 -13.53 11.13 -1.26
CA VAL A 128 -14.26 9.88 -1.13
C VAL A 128 -13.90 9.27 0.22
N ILE A 129 -14.89 9.06 1.06
CA ILE A 129 -14.73 8.48 2.39
C ILE A 129 -15.49 7.17 2.46
N TYR A 130 -14.75 6.09 2.62
CA TYR A 130 -15.28 4.77 2.92
C TYR A 130 -15.24 4.56 4.43
N THR A 131 -16.32 4.04 5.01
CA THR A 131 -16.37 3.63 6.42
C THR A 131 -16.57 2.13 6.49
N CYS A 132 -15.66 1.43 7.16
CA CYS A 132 -15.72 -0.01 7.35
C CYS A 132 -16.83 -0.35 8.36
N GLU A 133 -17.82 -1.13 7.93
CA GLU A 133 -18.96 -1.57 8.75
C GLU A 133 -18.92 -3.07 9.05
N VAL A 134 -17.85 -3.76 8.66
CA VAL A 134 -17.68 -5.21 8.85
C VAL A 134 -16.33 -5.49 9.50
N GLU A 135 -16.29 -6.46 10.39
CA GLU A 135 -15.02 -7.02 10.85
C GLU A 135 -14.58 -8.13 9.91
N SER A 136 -13.34 -8.07 9.48
CA SER A 136 -12.75 -9.14 8.67
C SER A 136 -12.56 -10.39 9.53
N GLY A 137 -13.08 -11.52 9.05
CA GLY A 137 -12.82 -12.83 9.63
C GLY A 137 -11.53 -13.48 9.13
N GLU A 138 -10.78 -12.84 8.24
CA GLU A 138 -9.53 -13.40 7.73
C GLU A 138 -8.47 -13.41 8.82
N SER A 139 -7.95 -14.60 9.09
CA SER A 139 -6.78 -14.77 9.94
C SER A 139 -5.49 -14.57 9.12
N VAL A 140 -4.42 -14.20 9.82
CA VAL A 140 -3.07 -14.23 9.23
C VAL A 140 -2.82 -15.62 8.66
N LEU A 141 -2.26 -15.69 7.44
CA LEU A 141 -1.87 -16.95 6.84
C LEU A 141 -1.01 -17.76 7.82
N THR A 142 -1.50 -18.92 8.19
CA THR A 142 -0.77 -19.87 9.03
C THR A 142 -0.39 -21.08 8.19
N GLY A 143 0.86 -21.52 8.28
CA GLY A 143 1.34 -22.67 7.53
C GLY A 143 2.85 -22.85 7.66
N ASP A 144 3.35 -23.97 7.18
CA ASP A 144 4.78 -24.18 7.01
C ASP A 144 5.19 -23.65 5.64
N PHE A 145 5.85 -22.49 5.63
CA PHE A 145 6.39 -21.84 4.44
C PHE A 145 7.88 -22.14 4.25
N SER A 146 8.39 -23.21 4.86
CA SER A 146 9.78 -23.61 4.70
C SER A 146 10.05 -24.25 3.32
N PHE A 147 11.25 -24.04 2.80
CA PHE A 147 11.71 -24.73 1.60
C PHE A 147 12.21 -26.13 1.94
N LYS A 148 11.82 -27.14 1.17
CA LYS A 148 12.26 -28.52 1.32
C LYS A 148 13.76 -28.68 1.00
N GLU A 149 14.21 -27.96 -0.05
CA GLU A 149 15.60 -27.97 -0.47
C GLU A 149 16.34 -26.76 0.11
N LYS A 150 17.49 -27.01 0.73
CA LYS A 150 18.32 -25.96 1.33
C LYS A 150 19.58 -25.78 0.51
N THR A 151 19.99 -24.52 0.33
CA THR A 151 21.29 -24.18 -0.25
C THR A 151 22.06 -23.29 0.73
N SER A 152 23.39 -23.26 0.60
CA SER A 152 24.19 -22.45 1.51
C SER A 152 24.01 -20.95 1.21
N VAL A 153 23.98 -20.14 2.27
CA VAL A 153 23.92 -18.68 2.17
C VAL A 153 25.03 -18.12 1.27
N LYS A 154 26.24 -18.67 1.36
CA LYS A 154 27.37 -18.28 0.49
C LYS A 154 27.06 -18.50 -0.99
N ASN A 155 26.40 -19.60 -1.35
CA ASN A 155 25.99 -19.86 -2.73
C ASN A 155 24.88 -18.92 -3.18
N ILE A 156 23.92 -18.59 -2.29
CA ILE A 156 22.86 -17.63 -2.61
C ILE A 156 23.48 -16.27 -2.90
N ILE A 157 24.33 -15.75 -2.01
CA ILE A 157 24.98 -14.44 -2.19
C ILE A 157 25.81 -14.40 -3.48
N LYS A 158 26.59 -15.44 -3.73
CA LYS A 158 27.46 -15.51 -4.91
C LYS A 158 26.69 -15.49 -6.23
N ASN A 159 25.53 -16.13 -6.26
CA ASN A 159 24.75 -16.33 -7.48
C ASN A 159 23.53 -15.39 -7.58
N PHE A 160 23.27 -14.59 -6.55
CA PHE A 160 22.14 -13.68 -6.58
C PHE A 160 22.25 -12.67 -7.72
N LYS A 161 21.15 -12.55 -8.46
CA LYS A 161 20.95 -11.50 -9.46
C LYS A 161 19.50 -11.02 -9.33
N ASN A 162 19.29 -9.73 -9.53
CA ASN A 162 17.95 -9.22 -9.72
C ASN A 162 17.40 -9.79 -11.04
N PHE A 163 16.37 -10.61 -10.97
CA PHE A 163 15.76 -11.22 -12.16
C PHE A 163 14.28 -11.52 -11.96
N ILE A 164 13.56 -11.55 -13.06
CA ILE A 164 12.12 -11.82 -13.10
C ILE A 164 11.86 -13.08 -13.91
N ILE A 165 11.10 -13.99 -13.33
CA ILE A 165 10.48 -15.12 -14.03
C ILE A 165 9.04 -14.71 -14.32
N LYS A 166 8.64 -14.70 -15.61
CA LYS A 166 7.29 -14.36 -16.03
C LYS A 166 6.61 -15.59 -16.62
N LYS A 167 5.35 -15.74 -16.28
CA LYS A 167 4.40 -16.66 -16.92
C LYS A 167 3.22 -15.87 -17.47
N GLU A 168 2.24 -16.54 -18.09
CA GLU A 168 1.14 -15.87 -18.80
C GLU A 168 0.42 -14.82 -17.96
N ASP A 169 0.08 -15.13 -16.71
CA ASP A 169 -0.74 -14.31 -15.81
C ASP A 169 -0.05 -13.92 -14.51
N HIS A 170 1.15 -14.45 -14.22
CA HIS A 170 1.86 -14.21 -12.98
C HIS A 170 3.37 -14.11 -13.16
N PHE A 171 4.03 -13.62 -12.11
CA PHE A 171 5.48 -13.43 -12.09
C PHE A 171 6.08 -13.79 -10.72
N LEU A 172 7.40 -14.00 -10.74
CA LEU A 172 8.25 -14.08 -9.57
C LEU A 172 9.48 -13.22 -9.81
N HIS A 173 9.73 -12.25 -8.94
CA HIS A 173 10.82 -11.30 -9.05
C HIS A 173 11.69 -11.33 -7.80
N PHE A 174 12.93 -11.75 -7.95
CA PHE A 174 13.95 -11.61 -6.90
C PHE A 174 14.54 -10.21 -6.99
N GLU A 175 14.17 -9.35 -6.05
CA GLU A 175 14.47 -7.92 -6.11
C GLU A 175 15.82 -7.57 -5.48
N GLU A 176 16.00 -7.94 -4.21
CA GLU A 176 17.11 -7.52 -3.40
C GLU A 176 17.53 -8.62 -2.41
N ILE A 177 18.81 -8.56 -1.99
CA ILE A 177 19.34 -9.40 -0.93
C ILE A 177 19.90 -8.51 0.18
N TYR A 178 19.55 -8.84 1.42
CA TYR A 178 20.02 -8.14 2.61
C TYR A 178 20.78 -9.11 3.51
N THR A 179 21.94 -8.71 4.01
CA THR A 179 22.66 -9.42 5.05
C THR A 179 22.21 -8.91 6.41
N ILE A 180 21.64 -9.77 7.25
CA ILE A 180 21.23 -9.43 8.61
C ILE A 180 22.43 -9.50 9.55
N LYS A 181 23.13 -10.63 9.50
CA LYS A 181 24.39 -10.90 10.20
C LYS A 181 25.18 -11.94 9.42
N GLU A 182 26.38 -12.27 9.88
CA GLU A 182 27.18 -13.30 9.24
C GLU A 182 26.42 -14.64 9.18
N GLY A 183 26.26 -15.16 7.97
CA GLY A 183 25.54 -16.41 7.70
C GLY A 183 24.01 -16.28 7.60
N GLU A 184 23.43 -15.10 7.80
CA GLU A 184 21.95 -14.90 7.67
C GLU A 184 21.62 -13.82 6.65
N ILE A 185 20.67 -14.12 5.79
CA ILE A 185 20.18 -13.21 4.74
C ILE A 185 18.66 -13.15 4.68
N LEU A 186 18.17 -12.05 4.15
CA LEU A 186 16.80 -11.89 3.65
C LEU A 186 16.82 -11.64 2.15
N LEU A 187 16.01 -12.37 1.42
CA LEU A 187 15.69 -12.10 0.02
C LEU A 187 14.35 -11.40 -0.07
N LYS A 188 14.33 -10.23 -0.66
CA LYS A 188 13.08 -9.53 -0.98
C LYS A 188 12.56 -10.06 -2.31
N VAL A 189 11.33 -10.55 -2.32
CA VAL A 189 10.72 -11.22 -3.45
C VAL A 189 9.33 -10.66 -3.70
N ALA A 190 9.06 -10.19 -4.91
CA ALA A 190 7.71 -9.88 -5.37
C ALA A 190 7.20 -11.00 -6.27
N PHE A 191 5.93 -11.34 -6.16
CA PHE A 191 5.32 -12.45 -6.89
C PHE A 191 3.80 -12.25 -7.03
N GLY A 192 3.15 -13.14 -7.76
CA GLY A 192 1.70 -13.13 -7.92
C GLY A 192 1.23 -12.75 -9.31
N ALA A 193 -0.06 -12.49 -9.43
CA ALA A 193 -0.65 -12.03 -10.69
C ALA A 193 -0.27 -10.57 -10.98
N PHE A 194 -0.19 -10.19 -12.26
CA PHE A 194 0.19 -8.82 -12.63
C PHE A 194 -0.78 -7.76 -12.11
N ASN A 195 -2.04 -8.11 -11.90
CA ASN A 195 -3.07 -7.24 -11.34
C ASN A 195 -3.17 -7.31 -9.81
N LYS A 196 -2.56 -8.33 -9.19
CA LYS A 196 -2.49 -8.51 -7.74
C LYS A 196 -1.07 -8.94 -7.33
N PRO A 197 -0.09 -8.04 -7.35
CA PRO A 197 1.26 -8.34 -6.90
C PRO A 197 1.29 -8.51 -5.38
N GLU A 198 2.11 -9.44 -4.93
CA GLU A 198 2.40 -9.69 -3.52
C GLU A 198 3.90 -9.57 -3.28
N GLN A 199 4.31 -9.36 -2.04
CA GLN A 199 5.72 -9.30 -1.66
C GLN A 199 5.95 -10.09 -0.38
N CYS A 200 7.07 -10.79 -0.33
CA CYS A 200 7.52 -11.47 0.88
C CYS A 200 9.02 -11.31 1.08
N PHE A 201 9.47 -11.71 2.26
CA PHE A 201 10.88 -11.87 2.57
C PHE A 201 11.16 -13.34 2.84
N ILE A 202 12.11 -13.91 2.10
CA ILE A 202 12.62 -15.26 2.32
C ILE A 202 13.83 -15.15 3.23
N TRP A 203 13.73 -15.71 4.42
CA TRP A 203 14.84 -15.79 5.37
C TRP A 203 15.64 -17.06 5.15
N SER A 204 16.95 -16.94 5.14
CA SER A 204 17.88 -18.05 5.11
C SER A 204 18.92 -17.86 6.22
N PRO A 205 18.90 -18.78 7.22
CA PRO A 205 19.90 -18.81 8.29
C PRO A 205 21.22 -19.38 7.81
#